data_f33e133f9681aed6d396f6c05a73f5cc
#
_entry.id   f33e133f9681aed6d396f6c05a73f5cc
#
_cell.length_a   1.000
_cell.length_b   1.000
_cell.length_c   1.000
_cell.angle_alpha   90.00
_cell.angle_beta   90.00
_cell.angle_gamma   90.00
#
_symmetry.space_group_name_H-M   'P 1'
#
loop_
_entity.id
_entity.type
_entity.pdbx_description
1 polymer ?
#
loop_
_entity_poly.entity_id
_entity_poly.type
_entity_poly.pdbx_seq_one_letter_code
_entity_poly.pdbx_strand_id
1 'polypeptide(L)'
;MRQVSGLILLAAGGSVLLLTGCATGKATVGGGNYHVTAYRPHDPSQVKVKLSTSTQNLFVMEGDRLLMAVQANVGKPGALTPHGHFTIYSKQKERRRASEPDRGYPMAYWCEFAPAYGFHEGFVWPVPHTHGCVRLHREAAARLFALVRVGTPVEIESSLPEDATYGRMVQRLDQSRDPDPPRSVLLSPSWFKDPPGPLLVDQ
;
A
#
# COMPACT_ATOMS: atom_id res chain seq x y z
N MET A 1 71.71 -43.01 2.81
CA MET A 1 71.73 -41.78 2.03
C MET A 1 70.52 -41.76 1.06
N ARG A 2 69.44 -41.13 1.44
CA ARG A 2 68.35 -40.72 0.51
C ARG A 2 67.54 -39.69 1.23
N GLN A 3 67.66 -38.44 0.81
CA GLN A 3 66.79 -37.34 1.25
C GLN A 3 65.39 -37.49 0.61
N VAL A 4 64.36 -37.30 1.39
CA VAL A 4 63.01 -37.20 0.90
C VAL A 4 62.55 -35.80 1.24
N SER A 5 62.45 -34.96 0.21
CA SER A 5 61.89 -33.59 0.31
C SER A 5 60.38 -33.65 0.46
N GLY A 6 59.90 -33.16 1.58
CA GLY A 6 58.47 -33.00 1.81
C GLY A 6 57.92 -31.68 1.17
N LEU A 7 56.93 -31.81 0.32
CA LEU A 7 56.22 -30.72 -0.32
C LEU A 7 55.10 -30.28 0.61
N ILE A 8 55.15 -29.03 1.11
CA ILE A 8 54.10 -28.42 1.93
C ILE A 8 53.11 -27.75 0.96
N LEU A 9 51.88 -28.28 0.88
CA LEU A 9 50.77 -27.62 0.20
C LEU A 9 50.14 -26.60 1.15
N LEU A 10 50.27 -25.31 0.83
CA LEU A 10 49.47 -24.24 1.46
C LEU A 10 48.09 -24.19 0.79
N ALA A 11 47.09 -24.55 1.53
CA ALA A 11 45.70 -24.33 1.15
C ALA A 11 45.29 -22.89 1.49
N ALA A 12 45.13 -22.04 0.48
CA ALA A 12 44.57 -20.69 0.63
C ALA A 12 43.06 -20.80 0.78
N GLY A 13 42.57 -20.67 1.99
CA GLY A 13 41.13 -20.56 2.29
C GLY A 13 40.59 -19.18 1.92
N GLY A 14 39.92 -19.07 0.79
CA GLY A 14 39.21 -17.85 0.39
C GLY A 14 37.90 -17.73 1.18
N SER A 15 37.85 -16.80 2.14
CA SER A 15 36.58 -16.40 2.81
C SER A 15 35.73 -15.59 1.84
N VAL A 16 34.65 -16.19 1.36
CA VAL A 16 33.60 -15.47 0.63
C VAL A 16 32.76 -14.70 1.65
N LEU A 17 32.96 -13.38 1.74
CA LEU A 17 32.07 -12.48 2.45
C LEU A 17 30.77 -12.39 1.64
N LEU A 18 29.71 -13.03 2.11
CA LEU A 18 28.34 -12.79 1.65
C LEU A 18 27.89 -11.42 2.19
N LEU A 19 28.00 -10.40 1.36
CA LEU A 19 27.35 -9.10 1.61
C LEU A 19 25.84 -9.28 1.43
N THR A 20 25.13 -9.49 2.54
CA THR A 20 23.68 -9.35 2.59
C THR A 20 23.35 -7.87 2.45
N GLY A 21 23.18 -7.41 1.21
CA GLY A 21 22.68 -6.08 0.91
C GLY A 21 21.23 -5.98 1.36
N CYS A 22 20.94 -5.28 2.46
CA CYS A 22 19.62 -4.75 2.72
C CYS A 22 19.29 -3.78 1.59
N ALA A 23 18.43 -4.19 0.64
CA ALA A 23 17.87 -3.29 -0.34
C ALA A 23 16.87 -2.36 0.37
N THR A 24 17.37 -1.26 0.91
CA THR A 24 16.52 -0.14 1.32
C THR A 24 15.98 0.49 0.04
N GLY A 25 14.74 0.14 -0.32
CA GLY A 25 14.04 0.81 -1.41
C GLY A 25 14.03 2.31 -1.13
N LYS A 26 14.62 3.12 -2.01
CA LYS A 26 14.55 4.58 -1.91
C LYS A 26 13.10 5.01 -2.07
N ALA A 27 12.56 5.72 -1.07
CA ALA A 27 11.27 6.38 -1.21
C ALA A 27 11.36 7.42 -2.33
N THR A 28 10.41 7.37 -3.27
CA THR A 28 10.32 8.37 -4.35
C THR A 28 9.66 9.61 -3.79
N VAL A 29 10.39 10.71 -3.72
CA VAL A 29 9.86 12.02 -3.32
C VAL A 29 9.08 12.60 -4.51
N GLY A 30 7.80 12.90 -4.29
CA GLY A 30 6.90 13.43 -5.33
C GLY A 30 6.29 12.34 -6.21
N GLY A 31 4.97 12.28 -6.30
CA GLY A 31 4.20 11.21 -6.97
C GLY A 31 4.36 11.09 -8.50
N GLY A 32 5.32 11.76 -9.14
CA GLY A 32 5.43 11.87 -10.60
C GLY A 32 5.69 10.56 -11.36
N ASN A 33 6.20 9.51 -10.71
CA ASN A 33 6.47 8.19 -11.31
C ASN A 33 5.88 7.03 -10.48
N TYR A 34 4.87 7.31 -9.66
CA TYR A 34 4.20 6.25 -8.91
C TYR A 34 3.28 5.45 -9.84
N HIS A 35 3.56 4.18 -9.97
CA HIS A 35 2.78 3.29 -10.82
C HIS A 35 2.19 2.16 -10.00
N VAL A 36 0.91 1.92 -10.18
CA VAL A 36 0.18 0.81 -9.54
C VAL A 36 -0.35 -0.12 -10.62
N THR A 37 0.00 -1.38 -10.52
CA THR A 37 -0.65 -2.43 -11.31
C THR A 37 -1.74 -3.08 -10.46
N ALA A 38 -2.93 -3.20 -11.02
CA ALA A 38 -4.05 -3.91 -10.41
C ALA A 38 -4.68 -4.84 -11.44
N TYR A 39 -4.76 -6.13 -11.11
CA TYR A 39 -5.30 -7.15 -12.00
C TYR A 39 -6.78 -7.35 -11.79
N ARG A 40 -7.51 -7.52 -12.90
CA ARG A 40 -8.93 -7.85 -12.86
C ARG A 40 -9.14 -9.19 -12.13
N PRO A 41 -10.06 -9.27 -11.15
CA PRO A 41 -10.40 -10.54 -10.53
C PRO A 41 -11.14 -11.45 -11.52
N HIS A 42 -10.87 -12.75 -11.46
CA HIS A 42 -11.65 -13.77 -12.18
C HIS A 42 -13.01 -13.97 -11.50
N ASP A 43 -13.02 -14.02 -10.18
CA ASP A 43 -14.22 -14.07 -9.34
C ASP A 43 -14.22 -12.94 -8.30
N PRO A 44 -14.96 -11.85 -8.52
CA PRO A 44 -15.05 -10.76 -7.57
C PRO A 44 -15.55 -11.17 -6.16
N SER A 45 -16.18 -12.35 -6.03
CA SER A 45 -16.63 -12.84 -4.73
C SER A 45 -15.50 -13.33 -3.83
N GLN A 46 -14.37 -13.70 -4.42
CA GLN A 46 -13.16 -14.17 -3.71
C GLN A 46 -12.18 -13.05 -3.35
N VAL A 47 -12.50 -11.80 -3.72
CA VAL A 47 -11.63 -10.66 -3.41
C VAL A 47 -11.65 -10.36 -1.91
N LYS A 48 -10.46 -10.22 -1.32
CA LYS A 48 -10.23 -9.81 0.06
C LYS A 48 -9.17 -8.70 0.11
N VAL A 49 -9.37 -7.73 0.98
CA VAL A 49 -8.36 -6.71 1.32
C VAL A 49 -7.61 -7.15 2.58
N LYS A 50 -6.29 -7.06 2.57
CA LYS A 50 -5.41 -7.37 3.70
C LYS A 50 -4.49 -6.19 3.97
N LEU A 51 -4.45 -5.70 5.21
CA LEU A 51 -3.63 -4.54 5.62
C LEU A 51 -2.69 -4.93 6.75
N SER A 52 -1.40 -4.76 6.51
CA SER A 52 -0.36 -4.86 7.54
C SER A 52 -0.02 -3.46 8.05
N THR A 53 -0.28 -3.19 9.33
CA THR A 53 -0.11 -1.84 9.88
C THR A 53 1.34 -1.52 10.23
N SER A 54 2.17 -2.49 10.61
CA SER A 54 3.57 -2.26 10.94
C SER A 54 4.43 -1.95 9.71
N THR A 55 4.14 -2.59 8.59
CA THR A 55 4.82 -2.38 7.31
C THR A 55 4.14 -1.34 6.44
N GLN A 56 2.91 -0.95 6.79
CA GLN A 56 2.06 -0.07 5.99
C GLN A 56 1.85 -0.62 4.57
N ASN A 57 1.64 -1.94 4.45
CA ASN A 57 1.34 -2.62 3.19
C ASN A 57 -0.14 -2.97 3.10
N LEU A 58 -0.73 -2.69 1.94
CA LEU A 58 -2.06 -3.16 1.59
C LEU A 58 -1.96 -4.10 0.41
N PHE A 59 -2.57 -5.28 0.56
CA PHE A 59 -2.68 -6.30 -0.46
C PHE A 59 -4.14 -6.54 -0.80
N VAL A 60 -4.46 -6.67 -2.07
CA VAL A 60 -5.76 -7.16 -2.53
C VAL A 60 -5.54 -8.53 -3.14
N MET A 61 -6.21 -9.52 -2.59
CA MET A 61 -6.06 -10.93 -2.94
C MET A 61 -7.35 -11.48 -3.53
N GLU A 62 -7.23 -12.45 -4.44
CA GLU A 62 -8.28 -13.35 -4.87
C GLU A 62 -7.83 -14.77 -4.56
N GLY A 63 -8.30 -15.34 -3.45
CA GLY A 63 -7.67 -16.53 -2.89
C GLY A 63 -6.18 -16.27 -2.61
N ASP A 64 -5.29 -17.06 -3.22
CA ASP A 64 -3.83 -16.91 -3.11
C ASP A 64 -3.23 -16.01 -4.21
N ARG A 65 -4.03 -15.55 -5.15
CA ARG A 65 -3.57 -14.68 -6.25
C ARG A 65 -3.53 -13.22 -5.81
N LEU A 66 -2.37 -12.59 -5.98
CA LEU A 66 -2.23 -11.15 -5.75
C LEU A 66 -2.87 -10.36 -6.88
N LEU A 67 -3.78 -9.46 -6.56
CA LEU A 67 -4.37 -8.51 -7.50
C LEU A 67 -3.68 -7.15 -7.44
N MET A 68 -3.30 -6.69 -6.25
CA MET A 68 -2.63 -5.40 -6.04
C MET A 68 -1.82 -5.41 -4.76
N ALA A 69 -0.62 -4.81 -4.77
CA ALA A 69 0.19 -4.54 -3.59
C ALA A 69 0.65 -3.08 -3.58
N VAL A 70 0.29 -2.32 -2.54
CA VAL A 70 0.55 -0.88 -2.46
C VAL A 70 0.90 -0.45 -1.04
N GLN A 71 1.60 0.69 -0.92
CA GLN A 71 1.77 1.36 0.36
C GLN A 71 0.45 1.98 0.82
N ALA A 72 0.16 1.82 2.11
CA ALA A 72 -0.95 2.47 2.79
C ALA A 72 -0.41 3.31 3.94
N ASN A 73 -1.04 4.44 4.23
CA ASN A 73 -0.69 5.23 5.40
C ASN A 73 -1.76 5.06 6.47
N VAL A 74 -1.34 4.56 7.63
CA VAL A 74 -2.22 4.13 8.72
C VAL A 74 -2.25 5.12 9.89
N GLY A 75 -3.07 4.83 10.89
CA GLY A 75 -3.24 5.65 12.09
C GLY A 75 -1.97 5.78 12.92
N LYS A 76 -1.69 7.01 13.37
CA LYS A 76 -0.57 7.32 14.26
C LYS A 76 -0.80 6.80 15.69
N PRO A 77 0.24 6.74 16.54
CA PRO A 77 0.07 6.48 17.97
C PRO A 77 -0.99 7.40 18.58
N GLY A 78 -1.90 6.82 19.38
CA GLY A 78 -3.04 7.53 19.97
C GLY A 78 -4.27 7.65 19.06
N ALA A 79 -4.18 7.25 17.78
CA ALA A 79 -5.30 7.21 16.84
C ALA A 79 -5.10 6.06 15.84
N LEU A 80 -4.94 4.85 16.35
CA LEU A 80 -4.58 3.68 15.56
C LEU A 80 -5.69 3.25 14.58
N THR A 81 -5.29 2.68 13.46
CA THR A 81 -6.18 1.90 12.61
C THR A 81 -6.57 0.64 13.38
N PRO A 82 -7.88 0.31 13.51
CA PRO A 82 -8.31 -0.86 14.27
C PRO A 82 -7.86 -2.15 13.59
N HIS A 83 -7.40 -3.12 14.39
CA HIS A 83 -7.08 -4.47 13.93
C HIS A 83 -8.32 -5.37 14.01
N GLY A 84 -8.36 -6.39 13.18
CA GLY A 84 -9.39 -7.43 13.16
C GLY A 84 -9.96 -7.70 11.77
N HIS A 85 -11.11 -8.36 11.76
CA HIS A 85 -11.83 -8.72 10.55
C HIS A 85 -13.04 -7.82 10.37
N PHE A 86 -13.13 -7.18 9.21
CA PHE A 86 -14.17 -6.24 8.85
C PHE A 86 -14.76 -6.61 7.49
N THR A 87 -15.75 -5.83 7.08
CA THR A 87 -16.36 -5.94 5.75
C THR A 87 -16.59 -4.53 5.22
N ILE A 88 -16.29 -4.28 3.95
CA ILE A 88 -16.67 -3.02 3.31
C ILE A 88 -18.18 -2.98 3.23
N TYR A 89 -18.81 -2.02 3.93
CA TYR A 89 -20.26 -1.88 3.96
C TYR A 89 -20.77 -0.62 3.24
N SER A 90 -19.88 0.31 2.89
CA SER A 90 -20.22 1.51 2.14
C SER A 90 -19.09 1.91 1.20
N LYS A 91 -19.47 2.41 0.02
CA LYS A 91 -18.52 2.95 -0.99
C LYS A 91 -19.07 4.26 -1.53
N GLN A 92 -18.23 5.29 -1.56
CA GLN A 92 -18.57 6.61 -2.10
C GLN A 92 -17.37 7.19 -2.84
N LYS A 93 -17.49 7.35 -4.16
CA LYS A 93 -16.37 7.89 -4.97
C LYS A 93 -16.06 9.34 -4.59
N GLU A 94 -17.10 10.15 -4.40
CA GLU A 94 -17.01 11.60 -4.21
C GLU A 94 -17.33 12.01 -2.77
N ARG A 95 -16.66 11.38 -1.80
CA ARG A 95 -16.83 11.72 -0.39
C ARG A 95 -15.96 12.91 -0.01
N ARG A 96 -16.49 13.76 0.86
CA ARG A 96 -15.76 14.80 1.60
C ARG A 96 -15.82 14.53 3.10
N ARG A 97 -14.98 15.21 3.87
CA ARG A 97 -15.00 15.13 5.34
C ARG A 97 -16.42 15.37 5.87
N ALA A 98 -16.89 14.48 6.73
CA ALA A 98 -18.28 14.48 7.21
C ALA A 98 -18.68 15.77 7.95
N SER A 99 -17.74 16.46 8.62
CA SER A 99 -17.99 17.74 9.28
C SER A 99 -18.27 18.89 8.31
N GLU A 100 -17.89 18.75 7.03
CA GLU A 100 -18.07 19.76 5.99
C GLU A 100 -18.33 19.06 4.64
N PRO A 101 -19.50 18.43 4.43
CA PRO A 101 -19.73 17.55 3.29
C PRO A 101 -19.58 18.23 1.93
N ASP A 102 -19.95 19.52 1.85
CA ASP A 102 -19.91 20.27 0.59
C ASP A 102 -18.57 21.01 0.35
N ARG A 103 -17.79 21.27 1.38
CA ARG A 103 -16.60 22.11 1.33
C ARG A 103 -15.37 21.53 2.03
N GLY A 104 -15.55 20.40 2.70
CA GLY A 104 -14.47 19.75 3.45
C GLY A 104 -13.42 19.11 2.55
N TYR A 105 -12.34 18.66 3.18
CA TYR A 105 -11.25 17.95 2.50
C TYR A 105 -11.80 16.73 1.73
N PRO A 106 -11.46 16.57 0.45
CA PRO A 106 -11.95 15.45 -0.33
C PRO A 106 -11.29 14.14 0.16
N MET A 107 -12.10 13.11 0.24
CA MET A 107 -11.74 11.74 0.62
C MET A 107 -12.21 10.81 -0.51
N ALA A 108 -11.65 11.02 -1.71
CA ALA A 108 -12.08 10.30 -2.90
C ALA A 108 -11.87 8.78 -2.74
N TYR A 109 -12.69 8.01 -3.43
CA TYR A 109 -12.66 6.55 -3.43
C TYR A 109 -12.86 5.93 -2.04
N TRP A 110 -13.72 6.52 -1.25
CA TRP A 110 -14.03 6.05 0.10
C TRP A 110 -14.63 4.65 0.09
N CYS A 111 -14.00 3.74 0.85
CA CYS A 111 -14.48 2.38 1.12
C CYS A 111 -14.51 2.20 2.65
N GLU A 112 -15.68 2.26 3.25
CA GLU A 112 -15.87 2.19 4.70
C GLU A 112 -15.91 0.76 5.18
N PHE A 113 -15.10 0.44 6.21
CA PHE A 113 -15.01 -0.91 6.78
C PHE A 113 -15.36 -0.96 8.27
N ALA A 114 -15.35 0.17 8.97
CA ALA A 114 -15.83 0.32 10.34
C ALA A 114 -16.41 1.75 10.50
N PRO A 115 -17.24 2.04 11.53
CA PRO A 115 -17.82 3.36 11.73
C PRO A 115 -16.74 4.45 11.77
N ALA A 116 -16.78 5.38 10.81
CA ALA A 116 -15.81 6.45 10.60
C ALA A 116 -14.39 6.01 10.20
N TYR A 117 -14.17 4.73 9.86
CA TYR A 117 -12.90 4.22 9.33
C TYR A 117 -13.08 3.71 7.90
N GLY A 118 -12.21 4.12 7.00
CA GLY A 118 -12.26 3.70 5.61
C GLY A 118 -10.92 3.87 4.91
N PHE A 119 -10.82 3.22 3.75
CA PHE A 119 -9.77 3.49 2.77
C PHE A 119 -10.19 4.70 1.94
N HIS A 120 -9.25 5.59 1.65
CA HIS A 120 -9.50 6.74 0.78
C HIS A 120 -8.22 7.33 0.20
N GLU A 121 -8.35 8.15 -0.83
CA GLU A 121 -7.25 8.94 -1.37
C GLU A 121 -6.70 9.92 -0.32
N GLY A 122 -5.38 10.13 -0.36
CA GLY A 122 -4.69 11.17 0.40
C GLY A 122 -3.19 11.02 0.32
N PHE A 123 -2.46 12.00 0.85
CA PHE A 123 -1.01 11.93 0.91
C PHE A 123 -0.52 10.76 1.76
N VAL A 124 0.43 10.01 1.21
CA VAL A 124 1.03 8.84 1.84
C VAL A 124 2.38 9.24 2.42
N TRP A 125 2.55 8.99 3.70
CA TRP A 125 3.77 9.28 4.45
C TRP A 125 4.53 7.98 4.75
N PRO A 126 5.85 8.03 4.94
CA PRO A 126 6.64 6.84 5.26
C PRO A 126 6.39 6.31 6.67
N VAL A 127 5.75 7.11 7.52
CA VAL A 127 5.40 6.76 8.91
C VAL A 127 3.89 6.86 9.15
N PRO A 128 3.33 6.12 10.14
CA PRO A 128 1.92 6.26 10.52
C PRO A 128 1.56 7.72 10.85
N HIS A 129 0.53 8.26 10.19
CA HIS A 129 0.21 9.70 10.28
C HIS A 129 -1.28 10.03 10.33
N THR A 130 -2.17 9.09 10.03
CA THR A 130 -3.60 9.36 9.99
C THR A 130 -4.24 9.35 11.40
N HIS A 131 -5.54 9.63 11.47
CA HIS A 131 -6.35 9.46 12.68
C HIS A 131 -7.15 8.14 12.69
N GLY A 132 -6.60 7.12 12.02
CA GLY A 132 -7.16 5.78 11.96
C GLY A 132 -7.69 5.36 10.60
N CYS A 133 -8.11 6.27 9.72
CA CYS A 133 -8.37 5.96 8.32
C CYS A 133 -7.11 5.49 7.62
N VAL A 134 -7.28 4.80 6.51
CA VAL A 134 -6.18 4.29 5.68
C VAL A 134 -6.08 5.13 4.42
N ARG A 135 -5.03 5.96 4.32
CA ARG A 135 -4.79 6.76 3.13
C ARG A 135 -3.99 5.98 2.09
N LEU A 136 -4.39 6.15 0.86
CA LEU A 136 -3.74 5.59 -0.32
C LEU A 136 -3.42 6.71 -1.30
N HIS A 137 -2.32 6.59 -2.03
CA HIS A 137 -2.09 7.44 -3.18
C HIS A 137 -3.26 7.30 -4.17
N ARG A 138 -3.59 8.37 -4.91
CA ARG A 138 -4.74 8.42 -5.84
C ARG A 138 -4.82 7.22 -6.78
N GLU A 139 -3.68 6.81 -7.37
CA GLU A 139 -3.61 5.65 -8.25
C GLU A 139 -4.03 4.35 -7.55
N ALA A 140 -3.60 4.16 -6.32
CA ALA A 140 -3.94 3.00 -5.52
C ALA A 140 -5.40 3.03 -5.04
N ALA A 141 -5.88 4.20 -4.59
CA ALA A 141 -7.24 4.36 -4.08
C ALA A 141 -8.29 4.10 -5.17
N ALA A 142 -8.07 4.61 -6.40
CA ALA A 142 -8.96 4.37 -7.53
C ALA A 142 -9.04 2.88 -7.90
N ARG A 143 -7.90 2.19 -7.92
CA ARG A 143 -7.82 0.77 -8.23
C ARG A 143 -8.41 -0.10 -7.12
N LEU A 144 -8.14 0.23 -5.85
CA LEU A 144 -8.81 -0.44 -4.73
C LEU A 144 -10.33 -0.31 -4.86
N PHE A 145 -10.82 0.91 -5.11
CA PHE A 145 -12.24 1.15 -5.29
C PHE A 145 -12.85 0.34 -6.43
N ALA A 146 -12.11 0.14 -7.53
CA ALA A 146 -12.55 -0.70 -8.65
C ALA A 146 -12.52 -2.21 -8.33
N LEU A 147 -11.58 -2.67 -7.48
CA LEU A 147 -11.43 -4.09 -7.11
C LEU A 147 -12.46 -4.55 -6.09
N VAL A 148 -12.86 -3.69 -5.16
CA VAL A 148 -13.72 -4.08 -4.03
C VAL A 148 -15.19 -3.74 -4.27
N ARG A 149 -16.07 -4.47 -3.58
CA ARG A 149 -17.52 -4.24 -3.55
C ARG A 149 -18.01 -4.16 -2.12
N VAL A 150 -19.23 -3.71 -1.91
CA VAL A 150 -19.91 -3.90 -0.63
C VAL A 150 -20.01 -5.41 -0.36
N GLY A 151 -19.61 -5.83 0.83
CA GLY A 151 -19.46 -7.24 1.20
C GLY A 151 -18.02 -7.78 1.07
N THR A 152 -17.06 -7.02 0.49
CA THR A 152 -15.66 -7.46 0.43
C THR A 152 -15.06 -7.56 1.83
N PRO A 153 -14.49 -8.73 2.23
CA PRO A 153 -13.80 -8.89 3.50
C PRO A 153 -12.54 -8.04 3.59
N VAL A 154 -12.26 -7.56 4.79
CA VAL A 154 -11.06 -6.78 5.13
C VAL A 154 -10.42 -7.39 6.37
N GLU A 155 -9.14 -7.72 6.29
CA GLU A 155 -8.32 -8.22 7.37
C GLU A 155 -7.23 -7.19 7.69
N ILE A 156 -7.17 -6.74 8.94
CA ILE A 156 -6.19 -5.74 9.39
C ILE A 156 -5.42 -6.30 10.57
N GLU A 157 -4.12 -6.48 10.39
CA GLU A 157 -3.23 -7.06 11.38
C GLU A 157 -1.96 -6.21 11.55
N SER A 158 -1.20 -6.46 12.60
CA SER A 158 0.11 -5.83 12.78
C SER A 158 1.07 -6.24 11.66
N SER A 159 1.09 -7.54 11.31
CA SER A 159 1.89 -8.10 10.23
C SER A 159 1.13 -9.23 9.55
N LEU A 160 1.42 -9.46 8.28
CA LEU A 160 0.77 -10.47 7.44
C LEU A 160 1.82 -11.35 6.74
N PRO A 161 1.51 -12.62 6.44
CA PRO A 161 2.40 -13.48 5.65
C PRO A 161 2.78 -12.87 4.28
N GLU A 162 1.88 -12.10 3.69
CA GLU A 162 2.06 -11.40 2.42
C GLU A 162 3.18 -10.38 2.46
N ASP A 163 3.56 -9.86 3.64
CA ASP A 163 4.71 -8.95 3.78
C ASP A 163 6.02 -9.62 3.36
N ALA A 164 6.21 -10.90 3.69
CA ALA A 164 7.39 -11.65 3.30
C ALA A 164 7.40 -12.00 1.80
N THR A 165 6.22 -12.24 1.23
CA THR A 165 6.06 -12.69 -0.15
C THR A 165 6.02 -11.52 -1.14
N TYR A 166 5.15 -10.54 -0.87
CA TYR A 166 4.84 -9.44 -1.79
C TYR A 166 5.32 -8.07 -1.30
N GLY A 167 5.76 -7.95 -0.04
CA GLY A 167 6.17 -6.67 0.52
C GLY A 167 7.28 -5.95 -0.26
N ARG A 168 8.17 -6.72 -0.94
CA ARG A 168 9.24 -6.17 -1.80
C ARG A 168 8.71 -5.52 -3.08
N MET A 169 7.49 -5.85 -3.50
CA MET A 169 6.86 -5.29 -4.70
C MET A 169 6.23 -3.93 -4.42
N VAL A 170 6.03 -3.58 -3.14
CA VAL A 170 5.39 -2.34 -2.74
C VAL A 170 6.32 -1.16 -2.99
N GLN A 171 5.98 -0.35 -3.97
CA GLN A 171 6.68 0.91 -4.24
C GLN A 171 6.43 1.89 -3.08
N ARG A 172 7.52 2.41 -2.48
CA ARG A 172 7.43 3.34 -1.36
C ARG A 172 7.33 4.78 -1.84
N LEU A 173 6.45 5.53 -1.18
CA LEU A 173 6.23 6.95 -1.37
C LEU A 173 6.56 7.73 -0.11
N ASP A 174 6.99 8.96 -0.30
CA ASP A 174 7.07 9.96 0.75
C ASP A 174 6.50 11.28 0.22
N GLN A 175 5.24 11.53 0.55
CA GLN A 175 4.56 12.78 0.22
C GLN A 175 4.47 13.73 1.44
N SER A 176 5.30 13.51 2.47
CA SER A 176 5.28 14.31 3.70
C SER A 176 5.68 15.77 3.47
N ARG A 177 6.36 16.04 2.36
CA ARG A 177 6.83 17.39 1.96
C ARG A 177 6.13 17.94 0.73
N ASP A 178 5.20 17.20 0.16
CA ASP A 178 4.42 17.68 -0.97
C ASP A 178 3.51 18.85 -0.51
N PRO A 179 3.42 19.93 -1.27
CA PRO A 179 2.56 21.04 -0.90
C PRO A 179 1.08 20.64 -0.96
N ASP A 180 0.29 21.16 -0.02
CA ASP A 180 -1.16 21.00 -0.09
C ASP A 180 -1.70 21.60 -1.41
N PRO A 181 -2.60 20.90 -2.11
CA PRO A 181 -3.23 21.45 -3.29
C PRO A 181 -4.00 22.73 -2.97
N PRO A 182 -4.02 23.72 -3.88
CA PRO A 182 -4.81 24.93 -3.69
C PRO A 182 -6.28 24.61 -3.39
N ARG A 183 -6.91 25.40 -2.52
CA ARG A 183 -8.32 25.19 -2.13
C ARG A 183 -9.27 25.09 -3.34
N SER A 184 -9.05 25.88 -4.38
CA SER A 184 -9.83 25.84 -5.61
C SER A 184 -9.75 24.46 -6.31
N VAL A 185 -8.60 23.81 -6.26
CA VAL A 185 -8.38 22.45 -6.80
C VAL A 185 -9.10 21.42 -5.93
N LEU A 186 -8.95 21.52 -4.60
CA LEU A 186 -9.61 20.61 -3.65
C LEU A 186 -11.14 20.68 -3.75
N LEU A 187 -11.70 21.85 -4.04
CA LEU A 187 -13.16 22.06 -4.18
C LEU A 187 -13.69 21.73 -5.58
N SER A 188 -12.79 21.55 -6.57
CA SER A 188 -13.19 21.24 -7.93
C SER A 188 -13.82 19.86 -8.06
N PRO A 189 -14.93 19.70 -8.83
CA PRO A 189 -15.44 18.38 -9.20
C PRO A 189 -14.42 17.51 -9.93
N SER A 190 -13.41 18.13 -10.60
CA SER A 190 -12.35 17.42 -11.28
C SER A 190 -11.45 16.61 -10.33
N TRP A 191 -11.45 16.93 -9.04
CA TRP A 191 -10.75 16.13 -8.02
C TRP A 191 -11.19 14.67 -8.02
N PHE A 192 -12.44 14.38 -8.33
CA PHE A 192 -13.00 13.02 -8.28
C PHE A 192 -12.91 12.27 -9.61
N LYS A 193 -12.22 12.82 -10.61
CA LYS A 193 -11.97 12.11 -11.86
C LYS A 193 -10.98 10.97 -11.64
N ASP A 194 -11.21 9.86 -12.33
CA ASP A 194 -10.27 8.74 -12.30
C ASP A 194 -8.90 9.15 -12.86
N PRO A 195 -7.82 8.53 -12.36
CA PRO A 195 -6.52 8.66 -13.01
C PRO A 195 -6.59 8.16 -14.47
N PRO A 196 -5.71 8.65 -15.34
CA PRO A 196 -5.70 8.27 -16.75
C PRO A 196 -5.39 6.78 -16.94
N GLY A 197 -5.96 6.19 -18.00
CA GLY A 197 -5.75 4.79 -18.36
C GLY A 197 -6.67 3.80 -17.62
N PRO A 198 -6.53 2.50 -17.92
CA PRO A 198 -7.34 1.47 -17.30
C PRO A 198 -7.00 1.31 -15.81
N LEU A 199 -8.03 1.23 -14.96
CA LEU A 199 -7.84 0.98 -13.53
C LEU A 199 -7.43 -0.48 -13.26
N LEU A 200 -7.95 -1.42 -14.04
CA LEU A 200 -7.65 -2.85 -13.94
C LEU A 200 -7.16 -3.36 -15.28
N VAL A 201 -6.15 -4.21 -15.25
CA VAL A 201 -5.60 -4.89 -16.42
C VAL A 201 -5.81 -6.40 -16.31
N ASP A 202 -5.81 -7.10 -17.43
CA ASP A 202 -5.86 -8.55 -17.47
C ASP A 202 -4.44 -9.10 -17.21
N GLN A 203 -4.36 -10.26 -16.53
CA GLN A 203 -3.09 -10.93 -16.20
C GLN A 203 -2.82 -12.04 -17.20
#